data_4d86c8a84a47563718ab99b0ad86604f
#
_entry.id   4d86c8a84a47563718ab99b0ad86604f
#
_cell.length_a   1.000
_cell.length_b   1.000
_cell.length_c   1.000
_cell.angle_alpha   90.00
_cell.angle_beta   90.00
_cell.angle_gamma   90.00
#
_symmetry.space_group_name_H-M   'P 1'
#
loop_
_entity.id
_entity.type
_entity.pdbx_description
1 polymer ?
#
loop_
_entity_poly.entity_id
_entity_poly.type
_entity_poly.pdbx_seq_one_letter_code
_entity_poly.pdbx_strand_id
1 'polypeptide(L)'
;QMKREVLLPVFPLRIVSLVPSQTELLFDLGLGERVVGVTKFCIHPKEWFDTKSRVGGTKQVDFDKIAKLKPDLIIGNKEENSKEDIEELEKYYPVWMSDIYTLEDALEMIFEVSGFTKSKERGIEILNSISTAKNSFKEPIDLKKVVYFIWNNPYMVVGKNTFIDDMLYHA
;
A
#
# COMPACT_ATOMS: atom_id res chain seq x y z
N GLN A 1 -1.19 9.27 -7.12
CA GLN A 1 -2.61 8.83 -7.12
C GLN A 1 -3.51 9.83 -6.40
N MET A 2 -4.84 9.61 -6.37
CA MET A 2 -5.85 10.55 -5.85
C MET A 2 -5.84 11.94 -6.50
N LYS A 3 -5.20 12.12 -7.65
CA LYS A 3 -5.08 13.41 -8.38
C LYS A 3 -4.62 14.58 -7.50
N ARG A 4 -3.76 14.29 -6.51
CA ARG A 4 -3.14 15.28 -5.62
C ARG A 4 -1.66 15.38 -5.92
N GLU A 5 -1.15 16.61 -5.97
CA GLU A 5 0.28 16.85 -6.02
C GLU A 5 0.85 16.78 -4.61
N VAL A 6 1.86 15.96 -4.41
CA VAL A 6 2.62 15.89 -3.16
C VAL A 6 4.04 16.34 -3.45
N LEU A 7 4.44 17.43 -2.81
CA LEU A 7 5.82 17.89 -2.89
C LEU A 7 6.69 16.99 -2.02
N LEU A 8 7.44 16.12 -2.67
CA LEU A 8 8.39 15.26 -1.98
C LEU A 8 9.76 15.94 -1.91
N PRO A 9 10.53 15.74 -0.83
CA PRO A 9 11.95 16.02 -0.86
C PRO A 9 12.59 15.21 -2.00
N VAL A 10 13.72 15.68 -2.51
CA VAL A 10 14.38 15.09 -3.71
C VAL A 10 14.54 13.58 -3.61
N PHE A 11 14.49 13.03 -2.38
CA PHE A 11 14.67 11.61 -2.12
C PHE A 11 14.24 11.27 -0.68
N PRO A 12 13.13 10.55 -0.48
CA PRO A 12 12.70 10.17 0.86
C PRO A 12 13.69 9.20 1.50
N LEU A 13 14.18 9.54 2.69
CA LEU A 13 15.11 8.73 3.46
C LEU A 13 14.50 8.15 4.75
N ARG A 14 13.35 8.71 5.18
CA ARG A 14 12.69 8.31 6.42
C ARG A 14 11.19 8.12 6.17
N ILE A 15 10.86 6.92 5.72
CA ILE A 15 9.50 6.57 5.29
C ILE A 15 8.74 5.91 6.45
N VAL A 16 7.52 6.38 6.68
CA VAL A 16 6.54 5.69 7.53
C VAL A 16 5.46 5.09 6.64
N SER A 17 5.23 3.78 6.77
CA SER A 17 4.18 3.05 6.05
C SER A 17 3.00 2.76 6.96
N LEU A 18 1.81 3.21 6.55
CA LEU A 18 0.57 3.08 7.34
C LEU A 18 -0.29 1.89 6.93
N VAL A 19 0.14 1.09 5.94
CA VAL A 19 -0.67 0.01 5.36
C VAL A 19 0.17 -1.25 5.11
N PRO A 20 -0.35 -2.45 5.44
CA PRO A 20 0.37 -3.70 5.27
C PRO A 20 0.86 -3.96 3.85
N SER A 21 -0.01 -3.89 2.85
CA SER A 21 0.33 -4.16 1.44
C SER A 21 1.44 -3.25 0.91
N GLN A 22 1.40 -1.97 1.26
CA GLN A 22 2.44 -1.01 0.88
C GLN A 22 3.75 -1.25 1.64
N THR A 23 3.67 -1.74 2.88
CA THR A 23 4.86 -2.13 3.64
C THR A 23 5.59 -3.29 2.95
N GLU A 24 4.85 -4.28 2.46
CA GLU A 24 5.42 -5.40 1.67
C GLU A 24 6.02 -4.90 0.36
N LEU A 25 5.32 -4.01 -0.37
CA LEU A 25 5.89 -3.38 -1.57
C LEU A 25 7.20 -2.66 -1.29
N LEU A 26 7.27 -1.84 -0.23
CA LEU A 26 8.51 -1.13 0.14
C LEU A 26 9.64 -2.09 0.50
N PHE A 27 9.31 -3.23 1.08
CA PHE A 27 10.29 -4.30 1.33
C PHE A 27 10.81 -4.90 0.03
N ASP A 28 9.92 -5.26 -0.88
CA ASP A 28 10.27 -5.81 -2.18
C ASP A 28 11.05 -4.84 -3.06
N LEU A 29 10.83 -3.55 -2.89
CA LEU A 29 11.62 -2.48 -3.51
C LEU A 29 13.00 -2.27 -2.88
N GLY A 30 13.35 -3.02 -1.82
CA GLY A 30 14.65 -2.95 -1.16
C GLY A 30 14.86 -1.71 -0.27
N LEU A 31 13.79 -1.14 0.28
CA LEU A 31 13.84 0.14 1.03
C LEU A 31 14.03 -0.04 2.55
N GLY A 32 14.58 -1.16 2.99
CA GLY A 32 14.73 -1.51 4.40
C GLY A 32 15.36 -0.45 5.29
N GLU A 33 16.43 0.17 4.83
CA GLU A 33 17.14 1.21 5.58
C GLU A 33 16.34 2.52 5.69
N ARG A 34 15.37 2.73 4.80
CA ARG A 34 14.59 3.97 4.74
C ARG A 34 13.26 3.87 5.46
N VAL A 35 12.66 2.68 5.56
CA VAL A 35 11.41 2.51 6.31
C VAL A 35 11.74 2.51 7.80
N VAL A 36 11.27 3.54 8.50
CA VAL A 36 11.57 3.79 9.92
C VAL A 36 10.39 3.46 10.84
N GLY A 37 9.18 3.34 10.29
CA GLY A 37 7.99 3.02 11.07
C GLY A 37 6.91 2.35 10.23
N VAL A 38 6.16 1.44 10.88
CA VAL A 38 5.05 0.67 10.28
C VAL A 38 3.90 0.56 11.28
N THR A 39 2.69 0.22 10.83
CA THR A 39 1.58 -0.04 11.75
C THR A 39 1.71 -1.41 12.43
N LYS A 40 0.97 -1.61 13.51
CA LYS A 40 0.89 -2.92 14.20
C LYS A 40 0.29 -4.04 13.34
N PHE A 41 -0.36 -3.69 12.24
CA PHE A 41 -0.95 -4.64 11.29
C PHE A 41 -0.01 -5.03 10.15
N CYS A 42 1.13 -4.36 9.99
CA CYS A 42 2.18 -4.71 9.04
C CYS A 42 3.00 -5.89 9.58
N ILE A 43 2.39 -7.07 9.62
CA ILE A 43 2.99 -8.29 10.18
C ILE A 43 3.96 -8.97 9.22
N HIS A 44 3.94 -8.59 7.96
CA HIS A 44 4.87 -9.01 6.91
C HIS A 44 5.62 -7.81 6.34
N PRO A 45 6.90 -7.98 5.97
CA PRO A 45 7.72 -9.14 6.32
C PRO A 45 8.00 -9.21 7.83
N LYS A 46 8.15 -10.42 8.36
CA LYS A 46 8.37 -10.64 9.80
C LYS A 46 9.58 -9.87 10.36
N GLU A 47 10.63 -9.76 9.58
CA GLU A 47 11.83 -8.99 9.93
C GLU A 47 11.48 -7.53 10.27
N TRP A 48 10.65 -6.88 9.46
CA TRP A 48 10.24 -5.50 9.71
C TRP A 48 9.24 -5.40 10.87
N PHE A 49 8.37 -6.40 10.99
CA PHE A 49 7.49 -6.47 12.15
C PHE A 49 8.27 -6.52 13.46
N ASP A 50 9.38 -7.25 13.52
CA ASP A 50 10.18 -7.39 14.73
C ASP A 50 11.11 -6.18 14.99
N THR A 51 11.52 -5.45 13.96
CA THR A 51 12.59 -4.43 14.06
C THR A 51 12.14 -2.98 13.87
N LYS A 52 11.07 -2.71 13.10
CA LYS A 52 10.62 -1.34 12.84
C LYS A 52 9.74 -0.79 13.97
N SER A 53 9.77 0.52 14.15
CA SER A 53 8.90 1.19 15.13
C SER A 53 7.44 1.06 14.76
N ARG A 54 6.59 0.73 15.73
CA ARG A 54 5.13 0.62 15.52
C ARG A 54 4.44 1.94 15.85
N VAL A 55 3.83 2.53 14.82
CA VAL A 55 3.21 3.86 14.87
C VAL A 55 1.68 3.83 15.04
N GLY A 56 1.16 2.80 15.70
CA GLY A 56 -0.29 2.65 15.93
C GLY A 56 -0.95 1.67 14.98
N GLY A 57 -2.23 1.87 14.71
CA GLY A 57 -3.04 1.07 13.76
C GLY A 57 -3.27 1.83 12.44
N THR A 58 -3.97 1.19 11.50
CA THR A 58 -4.34 1.82 10.22
C THR A 58 -5.40 2.92 10.38
N LYS A 59 -6.35 2.72 11.30
CA LYS A 59 -7.43 3.68 11.59
C LYS A 59 -7.18 4.55 12.83
N GLN A 60 -6.05 4.41 13.48
CA GLN A 60 -5.67 5.19 14.65
C GLN A 60 -4.15 5.17 14.78
N VAL A 61 -3.52 6.20 14.30
CA VAL A 61 -2.07 6.36 14.35
C VAL A 61 -1.60 6.98 15.67
N ASP A 62 -0.35 6.74 16.01
CA ASP A 62 0.32 7.34 17.16
C ASP A 62 1.18 8.53 16.68
N PHE A 63 0.61 9.73 16.76
CA PHE A 63 1.25 10.96 16.28
C PHE A 63 2.58 11.24 16.97
N ASP A 64 2.69 10.97 18.28
CA ASP A 64 3.92 11.20 19.04
C ASP A 64 5.04 10.28 18.57
N LYS A 65 4.72 9.03 18.27
CA LYS A 65 5.70 8.09 17.70
C LYS A 65 6.12 8.49 16.31
N ILE A 66 5.17 8.89 15.46
CA ILE A 66 5.49 9.39 14.11
C ILE A 66 6.41 10.61 14.22
N ALA A 67 6.10 11.58 15.10
CA ALA A 67 6.91 12.78 15.31
C ALA A 67 8.35 12.45 15.75
N LYS A 68 8.53 11.49 16.65
CA LYS A 68 9.87 11.03 17.09
C LYS A 68 10.68 10.41 15.94
N LEU A 69 10.02 9.78 14.97
CA LEU A 69 10.67 9.19 13.81
C LEU A 69 11.09 10.23 12.77
N LYS A 70 10.55 11.45 12.82
CA LYS A 70 10.84 12.56 11.89
C LYS A 70 10.78 12.10 10.43
N PRO A 71 9.64 11.56 9.95
CA PRO A 71 9.54 11.08 8.58
C PRO A 71 9.62 12.25 7.60
N ASP A 72 10.21 11.98 6.44
CA ASP A 72 10.20 12.87 5.28
C ASP A 72 9.19 12.41 4.21
N LEU A 73 8.57 11.25 4.42
CA LEU A 73 7.45 10.74 3.66
C LEU A 73 6.60 9.80 4.52
N ILE A 74 5.28 9.95 4.42
CA ILE A 74 4.30 9.00 4.94
C ILE A 74 3.55 8.40 3.74
N ILE A 75 3.38 7.08 3.73
CA ILE A 75 2.64 6.35 2.69
C ILE A 75 1.42 5.71 3.32
N GLY A 76 0.24 5.99 2.75
CA GLY A 76 -1.04 5.48 3.19
C GLY A 76 -1.95 5.04 2.04
N ASN A 77 -3.14 4.53 2.40
CA ASN A 77 -4.18 4.14 1.46
C ASN A 77 -5.53 4.70 1.93
N LYS A 78 -6.34 5.14 1.00
CA LYS A 78 -7.62 5.82 1.26
C LYS A 78 -8.64 4.94 1.99
N GLU A 79 -8.71 3.66 1.66
CA GLU A 79 -9.66 2.73 2.31
C GLU A 79 -9.19 2.31 3.70
N GLU A 80 -7.87 2.17 3.88
CA GLU A 80 -7.27 1.63 5.09
C GLU A 80 -7.08 2.67 6.20
N ASN A 81 -6.80 3.92 5.84
CA ASN A 81 -6.52 4.96 6.83
C ASN A 81 -7.75 5.82 7.15
N SER A 82 -7.80 6.42 8.34
CA SER A 82 -8.83 7.40 8.65
C SER A 82 -8.50 8.73 8.00
N LYS A 83 -9.52 9.41 7.48
CA LYS A 83 -9.37 10.69 6.82
C LYS A 83 -8.80 11.74 7.79
N GLU A 84 -9.31 11.75 9.01
CA GLU A 84 -8.94 12.69 10.07
C GLU A 84 -7.46 12.57 10.43
N ASP A 85 -6.94 11.34 10.59
CA ASP A 85 -5.53 11.11 10.90
C ASP A 85 -4.63 11.57 9.74
N ILE A 86 -5.06 11.30 8.49
CA ILE A 86 -4.30 11.72 7.31
C ILE A 86 -4.28 13.25 7.18
N GLU A 87 -5.41 13.93 7.32
CA GLU A 87 -5.49 15.39 7.27
C GLU A 87 -4.65 16.06 8.38
N GLU A 88 -4.54 15.43 9.55
CA GLU A 88 -3.67 15.92 10.61
C GLU A 88 -2.19 15.74 10.27
N LEU A 89 -1.80 14.57 9.74
CA LEU A 89 -0.42 14.30 9.32
C LEU A 89 0.04 15.22 8.19
N GLU A 90 -0.84 15.53 7.24
CA GLU A 90 -0.56 16.40 6.09
C GLU A 90 -0.16 17.83 6.49
N LYS A 91 -0.51 18.28 7.69
CA LYS A 91 -0.08 19.59 8.20
C LYS A 91 1.42 19.66 8.47
N TYR A 92 2.06 18.52 8.69
CA TYR A 92 3.45 18.45 9.16
C TYR A 92 4.36 17.67 8.22
N TYR A 93 3.82 16.76 7.42
CA TYR A 93 4.59 15.82 6.62
C TYR A 93 4.06 15.70 5.19
N PRO A 94 4.92 15.41 4.21
CA PRO A 94 4.47 14.91 2.92
C PRO A 94 3.76 13.56 3.11
N VAL A 95 2.48 13.48 2.72
CA VAL A 95 1.69 12.24 2.80
C VAL A 95 1.27 11.84 1.39
N TRP A 96 1.73 10.70 0.93
CA TRP A 96 1.32 10.11 -0.33
C TRP A 96 0.27 9.03 -0.09
N MET A 97 -0.87 9.13 -0.79
CA MET A 97 -2.02 8.26 -0.61
C MET A 97 -2.34 7.50 -1.89
N SER A 98 -2.42 6.18 -1.80
CA SER A 98 -3.00 5.35 -2.87
C SER A 98 -4.52 5.27 -2.78
N ASP A 99 -5.14 5.03 -3.93
CA ASP A 99 -6.58 4.77 -4.09
C ASP A 99 -6.71 3.68 -5.18
N ILE A 100 -6.92 2.43 -4.78
CA ILE A 100 -6.74 1.24 -5.62
C ILE A 100 -8.06 0.50 -5.76
N TYR A 101 -8.58 0.43 -6.98
CA TYR A 101 -9.80 -0.30 -7.33
C TYR A 101 -9.54 -1.39 -8.37
N THR A 102 -8.49 -1.26 -9.16
CA THR A 102 -8.17 -2.15 -10.27
C THR A 102 -6.73 -2.64 -10.23
N LEU A 103 -6.44 -3.69 -10.97
CA LEU A 103 -5.06 -4.13 -11.17
C LEU A 103 -4.20 -3.04 -11.81
N GLU A 104 -4.77 -2.29 -12.75
CA GLU A 104 -4.11 -1.16 -13.39
C GLU A 104 -3.71 -0.08 -12.38
N ASP A 105 -4.60 0.27 -11.43
CA ASP A 105 -4.28 1.20 -10.34
C ASP A 105 -3.11 0.69 -9.48
N ALA A 106 -3.09 -0.62 -9.20
CA ALA A 106 -2.01 -1.24 -8.44
C ALA A 106 -0.67 -1.19 -9.19
N LEU A 107 -0.67 -1.44 -10.50
CA LEU A 107 0.52 -1.34 -11.34
C LEU A 107 1.03 0.11 -11.42
N GLU A 108 0.14 1.09 -11.57
CA GLU A 108 0.49 2.51 -11.52
C GLU A 108 1.10 2.88 -10.16
N MET A 109 0.51 2.42 -9.05
CA MET A 109 1.05 2.62 -7.70
C MET A 109 2.49 2.12 -7.59
N ILE A 110 2.77 0.89 -8.05
CA ILE A 110 4.12 0.31 -8.02
C ILE A 110 5.09 1.16 -8.83
N PHE A 111 4.67 1.60 -10.01
CA PHE A 111 5.48 2.46 -10.88
C PHE A 111 5.80 3.80 -10.22
N GLU A 112 4.78 4.49 -9.66
CA GLU A 112 4.95 5.77 -8.97
C GLU A 112 5.87 5.64 -7.74
N VAL A 113 5.57 4.66 -6.86
CA VAL A 113 6.35 4.44 -5.62
C VAL A 113 7.80 4.13 -5.96
N SER A 114 8.06 3.23 -6.92
CA SER A 114 9.42 2.93 -7.36
C SER A 114 10.14 4.14 -7.98
N GLY A 115 9.36 5.03 -8.63
CA GLY A 115 9.86 6.25 -9.24
C GLY A 115 10.39 7.25 -8.22
N PHE A 116 9.57 7.68 -7.26
CA PHE A 116 9.96 8.69 -6.29
C PHE A 116 10.89 8.14 -5.19
N THR A 117 10.92 6.82 -4.97
CA THR A 117 11.89 6.18 -4.08
C THR A 117 13.22 5.84 -4.77
N LYS A 118 13.35 6.10 -6.08
CA LYS A 118 14.51 5.74 -6.92
C LYS A 118 14.88 4.25 -6.89
N SER A 119 13.87 3.41 -6.85
CA SER A 119 13.98 1.94 -6.93
C SER A 119 13.37 1.40 -8.24
N LYS A 120 13.46 2.17 -9.33
CA LYS A 120 12.80 1.87 -10.61
C LYS A 120 13.16 0.51 -11.19
N GLU A 121 14.41 0.10 -11.11
CA GLU A 121 14.86 -1.21 -11.62
C GLU A 121 14.08 -2.33 -10.94
N ARG A 122 14.03 -2.30 -9.61
CA ARG A 122 13.27 -3.28 -8.84
C ARG A 122 11.77 -3.18 -9.07
N GLY A 123 11.24 -1.96 -9.22
CA GLY A 123 9.83 -1.73 -9.60
C GLY A 123 9.49 -2.38 -10.93
N ILE A 124 10.34 -2.25 -11.95
CA ILE A 124 10.16 -2.88 -13.27
C ILE A 124 10.18 -4.41 -13.16
N GLU A 125 11.05 -4.99 -12.36
CA GLU A 125 11.08 -6.44 -12.12
C GLU A 125 9.76 -6.94 -11.52
N ILE A 126 9.22 -6.23 -10.51
CA ILE A 126 7.92 -6.55 -9.90
C ILE A 126 6.79 -6.45 -10.93
N LEU A 127 6.73 -5.36 -11.69
CA LEU A 127 5.73 -5.13 -12.74
C LEU A 127 5.77 -6.23 -13.81
N ASN A 128 6.95 -6.61 -14.27
CA ASN A 128 7.13 -7.68 -15.24
C ASN A 128 6.69 -9.04 -14.68
N SER A 129 6.98 -9.31 -13.41
CA SER A 129 6.55 -10.54 -12.74
C SER A 129 5.03 -10.64 -12.67
N ILE A 130 4.34 -9.54 -12.28
CA ILE A 130 2.89 -9.48 -12.25
C ILE A 130 2.29 -9.66 -13.66
N SER A 131 2.84 -8.96 -14.67
CA SER A 131 2.40 -9.09 -16.06
C SER A 131 2.56 -10.52 -16.57
N THR A 132 3.69 -11.17 -16.27
CA THR A 132 3.92 -12.57 -16.64
C THR A 132 2.93 -13.50 -15.96
N ALA A 133 2.67 -13.31 -14.67
CA ALA A 133 1.67 -14.08 -13.95
C ALA A 133 0.28 -13.89 -14.55
N LYS A 134 -0.16 -12.63 -14.78
CA LYS A 134 -1.44 -12.32 -15.44
C LYS A 134 -1.58 -13.05 -16.77
N ASN A 135 -0.56 -12.98 -17.62
CA ASN A 135 -0.58 -13.62 -18.95
C ASN A 135 -0.55 -15.17 -18.90
N SER A 136 -0.23 -15.75 -17.75
CA SER A 136 -0.25 -17.20 -17.56
C SER A 136 -1.65 -17.75 -17.23
N PHE A 137 -2.59 -16.90 -16.82
CA PHE A 137 -3.98 -17.30 -16.63
C PHE A 137 -4.61 -17.66 -17.97
N LYS A 138 -5.29 -18.80 -18.00
CA LYS A 138 -6.08 -19.21 -19.16
C LYS A 138 -7.47 -18.64 -19.01
N GLU A 139 -8.02 -18.14 -20.11
CA GLU A 139 -9.44 -17.76 -20.11
C GLU A 139 -10.30 -18.94 -19.65
N PRO A 140 -11.19 -18.73 -18.68
CA PRO A 140 -12.06 -19.80 -18.19
C PRO A 140 -13.01 -20.26 -19.31
N ILE A 141 -13.10 -21.57 -19.50
CA ILE A 141 -14.04 -22.19 -20.47
C ILE A 141 -15.49 -21.96 -20.02
N ASP A 142 -15.71 -21.76 -18.73
CA ASP A 142 -17.03 -21.59 -18.12
C ASP A 142 -16.95 -20.57 -16.95
N LEU A 143 -17.65 -19.45 -17.10
CA LEU A 143 -17.70 -18.41 -16.08
C LEU A 143 -18.48 -18.87 -14.85
N LYS A 144 -17.86 -18.83 -13.70
CA LYS A 144 -18.48 -19.17 -12.43
C LYS A 144 -19.05 -17.93 -11.73
N LYS A 145 -20.20 -18.10 -11.08
CA LYS A 145 -20.69 -17.09 -10.13
C LYS A 145 -19.98 -17.28 -8.82
N VAL A 146 -19.28 -16.25 -8.36
CA VAL A 146 -18.47 -16.27 -7.16
C VAL A 146 -19.02 -15.29 -6.15
N VAL A 147 -18.97 -15.65 -4.87
CA VAL A 147 -19.23 -14.76 -3.73
C VAL A 147 -18.02 -14.80 -2.82
N TYR A 148 -17.38 -13.66 -2.61
CA TYR A 148 -16.23 -13.53 -1.72
C TYR A 148 -16.65 -12.89 -0.40
N PHE A 149 -16.56 -13.67 0.69
CA PHE A 149 -16.88 -13.20 2.04
C PHE A 149 -15.67 -12.52 2.66
N ILE A 150 -15.87 -11.31 3.18
CA ILE A 150 -14.84 -10.52 3.87
C ILE A 150 -15.05 -10.46 5.38
N TRP A 151 -16.22 -10.81 5.88
CA TRP A 151 -16.55 -10.82 7.30
C TRP A 151 -17.62 -11.87 7.63
N ASN A 152 -17.59 -12.41 8.84
CA ASN A 152 -18.47 -13.52 9.24
C ASN A 152 -19.67 -13.11 10.13
N ASN A 153 -19.56 -12.05 10.93
CA ASN A 153 -20.69 -11.65 11.80
C ASN A 153 -20.80 -10.12 11.92
N PRO A 154 -21.73 -9.48 11.16
CA PRO A 154 -22.64 -10.07 10.16
C PRO A 154 -21.87 -10.58 8.92
N TYR A 155 -22.49 -11.42 8.10
CA TYR A 155 -21.90 -11.78 6.81
C TYR A 155 -21.80 -10.57 5.93
N MET A 156 -20.58 -10.26 5.47
CA MET A 156 -20.31 -9.21 4.50
C MET A 156 -19.60 -9.81 3.30
N VAL A 157 -19.99 -9.36 2.12
CA VAL A 157 -19.43 -9.80 0.84
C VAL A 157 -18.81 -8.63 0.09
N VAL A 158 -17.87 -8.93 -0.79
CA VAL A 158 -17.31 -7.94 -1.72
C VAL A 158 -18.39 -7.48 -2.68
N GLY A 159 -18.50 -6.16 -2.85
CA GLY A 159 -19.33 -5.53 -3.86
C GLY A 159 -18.55 -5.21 -5.13
N LYS A 160 -19.28 -4.69 -6.12
CA LYS A 160 -18.69 -4.17 -7.37
C LYS A 160 -17.79 -2.96 -7.12
N ASN A 161 -16.88 -2.72 -8.04
CA ASN A 161 -15.94 -1.59 -8.01
C ASN A 161 -15.01 -1.62 -6.78
N THR A 162 -14.53 -2.80 -6.43
CA THR A 162 -13.49 -3.01 -5.44
C THR A 162 -12.31 -3.74 -6.06
N PHE A 163 -11.13 -3.62 -5.48
CA PHE A 163 -9.94 -4.33 -5.95
C PHE A 163 -10.13 -5.85 -6.00
N ILE A 164 -10.83 -6.42 -5.00
CA ILE A 164 -11.12 -7.86 -4.98
C ILE A 164 -12.06 -8.26 -6.12
N ASP A 165 -13.07 -7.43 -6.44
CA ASP A 165 -13.98 -7.67 -7.57
C ASP A 165 -13.21 -7.68 -8.89
N ASP A 166 -12.31 -6.73 -9.10
CA ASP A 166 -11.45 -6.65 -10.28
C ASP A 166 -10.51 -7.86 -10.38
N MET A 167 -9.89 -8.27 -9.27
CA MET A 167 -9.02 -9.45 -9.24
C MET A 167 -9.79 -10.74 -9.52
N LEU A 168 -11.03 -10.88 -9.04
CA LEU A 168 -11.91 -12.03 -9.37
C LEU A 168 -12.32 -12.04 -10.85
N TYR A 169 -12.42 -10.86 -11.46
CA TYR A 169 -12.68 -10.78 -12.92
C TYR A 169 -11.49 -11.23 -13.75
N HIS A 170 -10.28 -11.04 -13.28
CA HIS A 170 -9.04 -11.44 -13.96
C HIS A 170 -8.63 -12.89 -13.70
N ALA A 171 -9.25 -13.57 -12.72
CA ALA A 171 -8.93 -14.95 -12.35
C ALA A 171 -9.81 -15.99 -13.08
#